data_6aba4b16a0cfd911bc8ed60cf4f20a96
#
_entry.id   6aba4b16a0cfd911bc8ed60cf4f20a96
#
_cell.length_a   1.000
_cell.length_b   1.000
_cell.length_c   1.000
_cell.angle_alpha   90.00
_cell.angle_beta   90.00
_cell.angle_gamma   90.00
#
_symmetry.space_group_name_H-M   'P 1'
#
loop_
_entity.id
_entity.type
_entity.pdbx_description
1 polymer ?
#
loop_
_entity_poly.entity_id
_entity_poly.type
_entity_poly.pdbx_seq_one_letter_code
_entity_poly.pdbx_strand_id
1 'polypeptide(L)'
;MKLNPQDLEHIADVTLEHYNQRADDFWEGTRSHDVSQNIEAFLQYIEGNPPFSILDFGCGPGRDLKSFVDLGHRPVGVEGSDRFAAMARAHSGCDVLHQDFLKLNLRPVAFDGVFANASLFHVPSQELPRVLLELHAVLKPRGVLFSSNPHGECSEGWNRGRYGAYHDLDTWRCYLSAAGFTELTHYYRPPGLPRDQQPWLASVWRK
;
A
#
# COMPACT_ATOMS: atom_id res chain seq x y z
N MET A 1 -17.66 3.33 -16.88
CA MET A 1 -17.56 4.70 -17.48
C MET A 1 -16.17 5.21 -17.15
N LYS A 2 -15.47 5.87 -18.10
CA LYS A 2 -14.15 6.41 -17.81
C LYS A 2 -14.29 7.65 -16.93
N LEU A 3 -13.58 7.69 -15.79
CA LEU A 3 -13.54 8.84 -14.89
C LEU A 3 -12.80 10.00 -15.57
N ASN A 4 -13.33 11.21 -15.45
CA ASN A 4 -12.63 12.40 -15.90
C ASN A 4 -11.69 12.96 -14.81
N PRO A 5 -10.83 13.94 -15.10
CA PRO A 5 -9.89 14.48 -14.09
C PRO A 5 -10.56 15.04 -12.84
N GLN A 6 -11.73 15.66 -12.95
CA GLN A 6 -12.49 16.17 -11.81
C GLN A 6 -13.06 15.03 -10.94
N ASP A 7 -13.52 13.93 -11.58
CA ASP A 7 -13.97 12.75 -10.84
C ASP A 7 -12.83 12.15 -10.03
N LEU A 8 -11.64 12.04 -10.61
CA LEU A 8 -10.44 11.51 -9.94
C LEU A 8 -10.01 12.40 -8.77
N GLU A 9 -10.01 13.71 -8.96
CA GLU A 9 -9.68 14.66 -7.89
C GLU A 9 -10.71 14.57 -6.75
N HIS A 10 -11.99 14.55 -7.07
CA HIS A 10 -13.06 14.39 -6.08
C HIS A 10 -12.93 13.06 -5.29
N ILE A 11 -12.59 11.96 -5.97
CA ILE A 11 -12.35 10.66 -5.32
C ILE A 11 -11.20 10.76 -4.31
N ALA A 12 -10.09 11.38 -4.68
CA ALA A 12 -8.95 11.58 -3.81
C ALA A 12 -9.32 12.45 -2.61
N ASP A 13 -9.86 13.64 -2.86
CA ASP A 13 -10.19 14.62 -1.82
C ASP A 13 -11.16 14.05 -0.77
N VAL A 14 -12.26 13.42 -1.20
CA VAL A 14 -13.25 12.85 -0.28
C VAL A 14 -12.67 11.67 0.51
N THR A 15 -11.85 10.82 -0.13
CA THR A 15 -11.23 9.69 0.56
C THR A 15 -10.20 10.16 1.59
N LEU A 16 -9.37 11.14 1.25
CA LEU A 16 -8.37 11.70 2.16
C LEU A 16 -9.03 12.45 3.32
N GLU A 17 -10.08 13.23 3.04
CA GLU A 17 -10.83 13.93 4.08
C GLU A 17 -11.52 12.96 5.05
N HIS A 18 -12.04 11.84 4.57
CA HIS A 18 -12.58 10.78 5.43
C HIS A 18 -11.53 10.29 6.44
N TYR A 19 -10.28 10.09 6.01
CA TYR A 19 -9.19 9.67 6.89
C TYR A 19 -8.73 10.79 7.81
N ASN A 20 -8.67 12.04 7.33
CA ASN A 20 -8.36 13.20 8.15
C ASN A 20 -9.33 13.35 9.34
N GLN A 21 -10.63 13.23 9.08
CA GLN A 21 -11.67 13.37 10.10
C GLN A 21 -11.66 12.24 11.14
N ARG A 22 -11.16 11.06 10.78
CA ARG A 22 -11.22 9.83 11.60
C ARG A 22 -9.86 9.34 12.07
N ALA A 23 -8.84 10.20 12.03
CA ALA A 23 -7.46 9.76 12.23
C ALA A 23 -7.23 9.11 13.61
N ASP A 24 -7.79 9.68 14.67
CA ASP A 24 -7.62 9.14 16.02
C ASP A 24 -8.37 7.81 16.21
N ASP A 25 -9.63 7.74 15.74
CA ASP A 25 -10.42 6.51 15.79
C ASP A 25 -9.75 5.38 14.99
N PHE A 26 -9.21 5.72 13.81
CA PHE A 26 -8.48 4.77 12.97
C PHE A 26 -7.23 4.25 13.69
N TRP A 27 -6.46 5.14 14.32
CA TRP A 27 -5.28 4.76 15.08
C TRP A 27 -5.65 3.81 16.24
N GLU A 28 -6.61 4.18 17.08
CA GLU A 28 -7.04 3.34 18.17
C GLU A 28 -7.54 1.96 17.71
N GLY A 29 -8.24 1.91 16.58
CA GLY A 29 -8.75 0.67 16.00
C GLY A 29 -7.70 -0.21 15.32
N THR A 30 -6.53 0.33 14.96
CA THR A 30 -5.56 -0.39 14.11
C THR A 30 -4.15 -0.52 14.69
N ARG A 31 -3.79 0.27 15.69
CA ARG A 31 -2.42 0.33 16.26
C ARG A 31 -1.92 -1.02 16.80
N SER A 32 -2.83 -1.88 17.25
CA SER A 32 -2.51 -3.20 17.82
C SER A 32 -2.72 -4.36 16.83
N HIS A 33 -3.07 -4.08 15.56
CA HIS A 33 -3.23 -5.15 14.58
C HIS A 33 -1.89 -5.84 14.30
N ASP A 34 -1.88 -7.15 14.42
CA ASP A 34 -0.70 -7.94 14.05
C ASP A 34 -0.57 -8.03 12.52
N VAL A 35 0.53 -7.50 12.02
CA VAL A 35 0.92 -7.53 10.61
C VAL A 35 2.26 -8.22 10.38
N SER A 36 2.78 -8.92 11.39
CA SER A 36 4.06 -9.62 11.34
C SER A 36 4.16 -10.55 10.14
N GLN A 37 3.10 -11.32 9.84
CA GLN A 37 3.05 -12.17 8.65
C GLN A 37 3.29 -11.41 7.35
N ASN A 38 2.75 -10.18 7.22
CA ASN A 38 2.92 -9.37 6.02
C ASN A 38 4.36 -8.83 5.91
N ILE A 39 4.92 -8.38 7.03
CA ILE A 39 6.29 -7.89 7.12
C ILE A 39 7.29 -9.02 6.82
N GLU A 40 7.11 -10.20 7.41
CA GLU A 40 7.94 -11.37 7.17
C GLU A 40 7.86 -11.83 5.71
N ALA A 41 6.64 -11.93 5.15
CA ALA A 41 6.41 -12.28 3.76
C ALA A 41 7.08 -11.30 2.79
N PHE A 42 7.17 -10.02 3.14
CA PHE A 42 7.85 -9.01 2.34
C PHE A 42 9.38 -9.12 2.45
N LEU A 43 9.90 -9.11 3.68
CA LEU A 43 11.34 -9.02 3.94
C LEU A 43 12.10 -10.26 3.45
N GLN A 44 11.51 -11.45 3.53
CA GLN A 44 12.15 -12.70 3.11
C GLN A 44 12.54 -12.74 1.62
N TYR A 45 11.89 -11.92 0.78
CA TYR A 45 12.17 -11.86 -0.66
C TYR A 45 13.09 -10.72 -1.06
N ILE A 46 13.43 -9.78 -0.16
CA ILE A 46 14.40 -8.73 -0.46
C ILE A 46 15.80 -9.35 -0.45
N GLU A 47 16.51 -9.21 -1.58
CA GLU A 47 17.85 -9.75 -1.74
C GLU A 47 18.91 -8.83 -1.13
N GLY A 48 20.05 -9.41 -0.70
CA GLY A 48 21.14 -8.68 -0.09
C GLY A 48 21.12 -8.71 1.43
N ASN A 49 21.80 -7.74 2.03
CA ASN A 49 21.94 -7.65 3.49
C ASN A 49 21.26 -6.37 4.01
N PRO A 50 20.55 -6.43 5.15
CA PRO A 50 20.02 -5.24 5.80
C PRO A 50 21.14 -4.27 6.22
N PRO A 51 20.85 -2.98 6.42
CA PRO A 51 19.51 -2.38 6.40
C PRO A 51 18.97 -2.11 4.99
N PHE A 52 17.71 -2.45 4.74
CA PHE A 52 17.03 -2.18 3.48
C PHE A 52 16.39 -0.79 3.46
N SER A 53 16.38 -0.14 2.29
CA SER A 53 15.60 1.08 2.04
C SER A 53 14.19 0.68 1.61
N ILE A 54 13.17 1.04 2.39
CA ILE A 54 11.79 0.60 2.22
C ILE A 54 10.89 1.82 2.00
N LEU A 55 10.02 1.77 1.00
CA LEU A 55 8.92 2.71 0.84
C LEU A 55 7.65 2.08 1.43
N ASP A 56 7.09 2.69 2.48
CA ASP A 56 5.78 2.34 3.01
C ASP A 56 4.72 3.20 2.31
N PHE A 57 4.04 2.58 1.34
CA PHE A 57 3.09 3.25 0.45
C PHE A 57 1.68 3.24 1.02
N GLY A 58 1.24 4.39 1.50
CA GLY A 58 0.03 4.56 2.32
C GLY A 58 0.31 4.15 3.76
N CYS A 59 1.33 4.76 4.37
CA CYS A 59 1.82 4.37 5.69
C CYS A 59 0.83 4.64 6.84
N GLY A 60 -0.28 5.34 6.56
CA GLY A 60 -1.26 5.71 7.57
C GLY A 60 -0.60 6.43 8.76
N PRO A 61 -1.02 6.17 10.00
CA PRO A 61 -0.43 6.77 11.20
C PRO A 61 0.98 6.28 11.57
N GLY A 62 1.62 5.42 10.74
CA GLY A 62 3.04 5.07 10.89
C GLY A 62 3.35 3.80 11.68
N ARG A 63 2.37 2.92 11.94
CA ARG A 63 2.60 1.64 12.65
C ARG A 63 3.64 0.78 11.93
N ASP A 64 3.50 0.59 10.63
CA ASP A 64 4.36 -0.29 9.84
C ASP A 64 5.75 0.35 9.64
N LEU A 65 5.83 1.68 9.46
CA LEU A 65 7.09 2.43 9.51
C LEU A 65 7.87 2.17 10.79
N LYS A 66 7.20 2.27 11.96
CA LYS A 66 7.85 2.01 13.24
C LYS A 66 8.36 0.57 13.34
N SER A 67 7.59 -0.39 12.85
CA SER A 67 7.99 -1.80 12.81
C SER A 67 9.27 -2.00 11.98
N PHE A 68 9.39 -1.36 10.81
CA PHE A 68 10.61 -1.43 9.99
C PHE A 68 11.82 -0.77 10.65
N VAL A 69 11.62 0.36 11.35
CA VAL A 69 12.70 0.99 12.15
C VAL A 69 13.19 0.05 13.25
N ASP A 70 12.26 -0.58 13.98
CA ASP A 70 12.59 -1.49 15.07
C ASP A 70 13.33 -2.76 14.60
N LEU A 71 13.08 -3.15 13.34
CA LEU A 71 13.83 -4.21 12.66
C LEU A 71 15.17 -3.74 12.06
N GLY A 72 15.54 -2.47 12.24
CA GLY A 72 16.82 -1.91 11.81
C GLY A 72 16.88 -1.51 10.33
N HIS A 73 15.73 -1.35 9.66
CA HIS A 73 15.63 -0.89 8.27
C HIS A 73 15.54 0.64 8.17
N ARG A 74 15.52 1.16 6.94
CA ARG A 74 15.43 2.59 6.61
C ARG A 74 14.15 2.88 5.84
N PRO A 75 13.00 2.95 6.52
CA PRO A 75 11.74 3.23 5.86
C PRO A 75 11.54 4.72 5.60
N VAL A 76 10.81 5.01 4.51
CA VAL A 76 10.24 6.33 4.18
C VAL A 76 8.75 6.10 3.91
N GLY A 77 7.87 6.93 4.45
CA GLY A 77 6.42 6.85 4.21
C GLY A 77 5.97 7.69 3.02
N VAL A 78 4.91 7.24 2.36
CA VAL A 78 4.05 8.07 1.49
C VAL A 78 2.65 8.04 2.06
N GLU A 79 2.06 9.22 2.28
CA GLU A 79 0.72 9.34 2.85
C GLU A 79 0.01 10.60 2.32
N GLY A 80 -1.26 10.44 1.91
CA GLY A 80 -2.05 11.53 1.35
C GLY A 80 -2.85 12.32 2.41
N SER A 81 -3.17 11.71 3.56
CA SER A 81 -3.84 12.40 4.66
C SER A 81 -2.86 13.25 5.47
N ASP A 82 -3.13 14.54 5.60
CA ASP A 82 -2.35 15.47 6.42
C ASP A 82 -2.17 14.98 7.85
N ARG A 83 -3.28 14.53 8.46
CA ARG A 83 -3.27 14.06 9.84
C ARG A 83 -2.48 12.78 10.01
N PHE A 84 -2.68 11.82 9.12
CA PHE A 84 -1.89 10.57 9.16
C PHE A 84 -0.40 10.84 8.94
N ALA A 85 -0.04 11.69 7.98
CA ALA A 85 1.35 12.04 7.73
C ALA A 85 2.02 12.69 8.96
N ALA A 86 1.30 13.58 9.66
CA ALA A 86 1.77 14.17 10.91
C ALA A 86 1.92 13.12 12.03
N MET A 87 0.93 12.24 12.21
CA MET A 87 0.97 11.14 13.18
C MET A 87 2.11 10.17 12.89
N ALA A 88 2.30 9.81 11.62
CA ALA A 88 3.34 8.88 11.19
C ALA A 88 4.75 9.41 11.51
N ARG A 89 5.01 10.69 11.21
CA ARG A 89 6.29 11.34 11.59
C ARG A 89 6.51 11.33 13.09
N ALA A 90 5.48 11.68 13.87
CA ALA A 90 5.56 11.73 15.33
C ALA A 90 5.77 10.33 15.95
N HIS A 91 5.09 9.31 15.42
CA HIS A 91 5.14 7.96 15.96
C HIS A 91 6.40 7.19 15.57
N SER A 92 6.83 7.28 14.31
CA SER A 92 7.94 6.48 13.78
C SER A 92 9.28 7.20 13.80
N GLY A 93 9.29 8.54 13.78
CA GLY A 93 10.49 9.35 13.58
C GLY A 93 11.02 9.34 12.14
N CYS A 94 10.27 8.75 11.20
CA CYS A 94 10.67 8.64 9.80
C CYS A 94 10.27 9.85 8.96
N ASP A 95 10.95 10.01 7.82
CA ASP A 95 10.48 10.90 6.76
C ASP A 95 9.18 10.36 6.17
N VAL A 96 8.19 11.25 6.00
CA VAL A 96 6.92 10.93 5.35
C VAL A 96 6.65 11.97 4.28
N LEU A 97 6.60 11.52 3.04
CA LEU A 97 6.24 12.32 1.88
C LEU A 97 4.71 12.47 1.86
N HIS A 98 4.24 13.71 2.04
CA HIS A 98 2.82 14.01 1.95
C HIS A 98 2.44 14.11 0.45
N GLN A 99 1.91 13.02 -0.12
CA GLN A 99 1.56 12.92 -1.55
C GLN A 99 0.31 12.07 -1.75
N ASP A 100 -0.57 12.55 -2.62
CA ASP A 100 -1.68 11.79 -3.17
C ASP A 100 -1.18 10.72 -4.15
N PHE A 101 -1.74 9.51 -4.11
CA PHE A 101 -1.40 8.40 -5.00
C PHE A 101 -1.64 8.72 -6.49
N LEU A 102 -2.50 9.67 -6.77
CA LEU A 102 -2.77 10.14 -8.14
C LEU A 102 -1.79 11.23 -8.61
N LYS A 103 -0.95 11.79 -7.71
CA LYS A 103 -0.01 12.89 -7.99
C LYS A 103 1.36 12.60 -7.37
N LEU A 104 1.94 11.43 -7.67
CA LEU A 104 3.21 10.99 -7.10
C LEU A 104 4.40 11.72 -7.72
N ASN A 105 5.39 12.04 -6.90
CA ASN A 105 6.70 12.53 -7.30
C ASN A 105 7.77 11.80 -6.47
N LEU A 106 8.13 10.61 -6.87
CA LEU A 106 9.02 9.72 -6.16
C LEU A 106 10.35 9.56 -6.89
N ARG A 107 11.43 9.48 -6.13
CA ARG A 107 12.77 9.27 -6.70
C ARG A 107 12.89 7.86 -7.29
N PRO A 108 13.27 7.72 -8.57
CA PRO A 108 13.44 6.41 -9.19
C PRO A 108 14.64 5.65 -8.59
N VAL A 109 14.59 4.32 -8.66
CA VAL A 109 15.66 3.38 -8.26
C VAL A 109 16.21 3.66 -6.85
N ALA A 110 15.33 3.97 -5.89
CA ALA A 110 15.71 4.38 -4.55
C ALA A 110 15.52 3.28 -3.49
N PHE A 111 14.57 2.35 -3.70
CA PHE A 111 14.13 1.43 -2.68
C PHE A 111 14.43 -0.03 -3.01
N ASP A 112 14.81 -0.80 -2.00
CA ASP A 112 14.95 -2.26 -2.07
C ASP A 112 13.58 -2.93 -2.07
N GLY A 113 12.60 -2.30 -1.41
CA GLY A 113 11.23 -2.78 -1.38
C GLY A 113 10.19 -1.66 -1.24
N VAL A 114 8.99 -1.93 -1.75
CA VAL A 114 7.78 -1.13 -1.55
C VAL A 114 6.77 -1.98 -0.77
N PHE A 115 6.29 -1.47 0.34
CA PHE A 115 5.29 -2.11 1.19
C PHE A 115 3.97 -1.33 1.09
N ALA A 116 2.96 -1.91 0.44
CA ALA A 116 1.65 -1.31 0.21
C ALA A 116 0.57 -2.12 0.97
N ASN A 117 0.54 -1.95 2.27
CA ASN A 117 -0.35 -2.70 3.16
C ASN A 117 -1.67 -1.97 3.36
N ALA A 118 -2.74 -2.44 2.74
CA ALA A 118 -4.08 -1.86 2.79
C ALA A 118 -4.18 -0.43 2.21
N SER A 119 -3.50 -0.16 1.11
CA SER A 119 -3.44 1.18 0.50
C SER A 119 -3.84 1.20 -0.99
N LEU A 120 -3.30 0.30 -1.81
CA LEU A 120 -3.50 0.33 -3.27
C LEU A 120 -4.96 0.17 -3.72
N PHE A 121 -5.82 -0.40 -2.90
CA PHE A 121 -7.24 -0.50 -3.22
C PHE A 121 -7.97 0.86 -3.23
N HIS A 122 -7.34 1.95 -2.74
CA HIS A 122 -7.86 3.31 -2.87
C HIS A 122 -7.55 3.97 -4.21
N VAL A 123 -6.71 3.34 -5.03
CA VAL A 123 -6.44 3.82 -6.38
C VAL A 123 -7.56 3.34 -7.32
N PRO A 124 -8.28 4.24 -8.02
CA PRO A 124 -9.25 3.83 -9.02
C PRO A 124 -8.63 2.91 -10.07
N SER A 125 -9.36 1.88 -10.51
CA SER A 125 -8.86 0.87 -11.46
C SER A 125 -8.28 1.48 -12.73
N GLN A 126 -8.83 2.63 -13.16
CA GLN A 126 -8.34 3.38 -14.31
C GLN A 126 -6.91 3.89 -14.14
N GLU A 127 -6.51 4.29 -12.92
CA GLU A 127 -5.20 4.88 -12.60
C GLU A 127 -4.20 3.84 -12.06
N LEU A 128 -4.68 2.66 -11.68
CA LEU A 128 -3.85 1.61 -11.10
C LEU A 128 -2.65 1.22 -11.99
N PRO A 129 -2.80 1.06 -13.33
CA PRO A 129 -1.65 0.77 -14.20
C PRO A 129 -0.54 1.83 -14.11
N ARG A 130 -0.90 3.13 -14.07
CA ARG A 130 0.05 4.23 -13.96
C ARG A 130 0.77 4.20 -12.60
N VAL A 131 0.02 4.06 -11.51
CA VAL A 131 0.58 3.99 -10.16
C VAL A 131 1.53 2.80 -10.01
N LEU A 132 1.16 1.63 -10.53
CA LEU A 132 2.02 0.45 -10.50
C LEU A 132 3.32 0.63 -11.30
N LEU A 133 3.29 1.32 -12.44
CA LEU A 133 4.50 1.67 -13.20
C LEU A 133 5.40 2.64 -12.42
N GLU A 134 4.83 3.61 -11.69
CA GLU A 134 5.58 4.51 -10.82
C GLU A 134 6.23 3.73 -9.65
N LEU A 135 5.50 2.81 -9.02
CA LEU A 135 6.06 1.93 -7.98
C LEU A 135 7.14 0.99 -8.53
N HIS A 136 6.98 0.51 -9.77
CA HIS A 136 8.02 -0.24 -10.44
C HIS A 136 9.28 0.63 -10.69
N ALA A 137 9.11 1.89 -11.09
CA ALA A 137 10.22 2.80 -11.36
C ALA A 137 11.04 3.15 -10.10
N VAL A 138 10.41 3.28 -8.93
CA VAL A 138 11.11 3.62 -7.67
C VAL A 138 11.90 2.46 -7.08
N LEU A 139 11.58 1.23 -7.44
CA LEU A 139 12.31 0.05 -7.01
C LEU A 139 13.66 -0.06 -7.72
N LYS A 140 14.68 -0.45 -6.99
CA LYS A 140 15.96 -0.91 -7.53
C LYS A 140 15.77 -2.15 -8.41
N PRO A 141 16.74 -2.51 -9.29
CA PRO A 141 16.72 -3.79 -9.98
C PRO A 141 16.53 -4.94 -8.98
N ARG A 142 15.63 -5.88 -9.29
CA ARG A 142 15.24 -7.00 -8.42
C ARG A 142 14.58 -6.59 -7.08
N GLY A 143 14.15 -5.34 -6.93
CA GLY A 143 13.39 -4.88 -5.77
C GLY A 143 12.04 -5.60 -5.65
N VAL A 144 11.43 -5.52 -4.48
CA VAL A 144 10.22 -6.25 -4.12
C VAL A 144 9.06 -5.31 -3.86
N LEU A 145 7.90 -5.59 -4.44
CA LEU A 145 6.62 -4.99 -4.07
C LEU A 145 5.80 -5.98 -3.25
N PHE A 146 5.38 -5.57 -2.07
CA PHE A 146 4.32 -6.23 -1.30
C PHE A 146 3.02 -5.45 -1.43
N SER A 147 1.91 -6.15 -1.60
CA SER A 147 0.59 -5.54 -1.49
C SER A 147 -0.37 -6.42 -0.68
N SER A 148 -1.23 -5.79 0.11
CA SER A 148 -2.35 -6.45 0.78
C SER A 148 -3.60 -5.60 0.59
N ASN A 149 -4.62 -6.15 -0.08
CA ASN A 149 -5.85 -5.45 -0.42
C ASN A 149 -7.07 -6.27 -0.04
N PRO A 150 -8.22 -5.63 0.25
CA PRO A 150 -9.48 -6.36 0.35
C PRO A 150 -9.74 -7.09 -0.97
N HIS A 151 -10.03 -8.38 -0.89
CA HIS A 151 -10.40 -9.19 -2.04
C HIS A 151 -11.85 -8.95 -2.44
N GLY A 152 -12.12 -8.85 -3.74
CA GLY A 152 -13.46 -8.63 -4.26
C GLY A 152 -13.68 -9.27 -5.64
N GLU A 153 -14.82 -8.96 -6.24
CA GLU A 153 -15.27 -9.47 -7.54
C GLU A 153 -15.12 -8.41 -8.64
N CYS A 154 -13.97 -7.72 -8.65
CA CYS A 154 -13.64 -6.66 -9.65
C CYS A 154 -14.66 -5.52 -9.66
N SER A 155 -15.06 -5.07 -8.47
CA SER A 155 -15.95 -3.93 -8.26
C SER A 155 -15.20 -2.74 -7.70
N GLU A 156 -15.65 -1.52 -8.04
CA GLU A 156 -15.11 -0.29 -7.44
C GLU A 156 -16.21 0.72 -7.17
N GLY A 157 -15.99 1.58 -6.19
CA GLY A 157 -16.95 2.63 -5.82
C GLY A 157 -16.80 3.10 -4.37
N TRP A 158 -17.79 3.88 -3.96
CA TRP A 158 -17.85 4.44 -2.61
C TRP A 158 -18.25 3.39 -1.57
N ASN A 159 -17.48 3.29 -0.50
CA ASN A 159 -17.75 2.42 0.62
C ASN A 159 -17.49 3.16 1.94
N ARG A 160 -18.54 3.44 2.71
CA ARG A 160 -18.49 4.12 4.02
C ARG A 160 -17.69 5.42 4.00
N GLY A 161 -17.87 6.23 2.95
CA GLY A 161 -17.26 7.57 2.82
C GLY A 161 -15.85 7.59 2.20
N ARG A 162 -15.35 6.48 1.68
CA ARG A 162 -14.08 6.39 0.94
C ARG A 162 -14.25 5.56 -0.32
N TYR A 163 -13.45 5.85 -1.33
CA TYR A 163 -13.43 5.08 -2.56
C TYR A 163 -12.55 3.84 -2.41
N GLY A 164 -12.95 2.74 -3.04
CA GLY A 164 -12.16 1.53 -3.09
C GLY A 164 -12.41 0.71 -4.35
N ALA A 165 -11.36 0.09 -4.88
CA ALA A 165 -11.36 -0.86 -5.98
C ALA A 165 -10.98 -2.24 -5.43
N TYR A 166 -11.84 -3.23 -5.64
CA TYR A 166 -11.76 -4.55 -5.04
C TYR A 166 -11.57 -5.58 -6.14
N HIS A 167 -10.34 -6.06 -6.32
CA HIS A 167 -9.99 -6.99 -7.37
C HIS A 167 -9.90 -8.43 -6.85
N ASP A 168 -10.19 -9.39 -7.73
CA ASP A 168 -9.82 -10.78 -7.53
C ASP A 168 -8.33 -11.02 -7.84
N LEU A 169 -7.84 -12.21 -7.54
CA LEU A 169 -6.44 -12.57 -7.74
C LEU A 169 -6.02 -12.50 -9.22
N ASP A 170 -6.85 -12.96 -10.13
CA ASP A 170 -6.49 -13.05 -11.54
C ASP A 170 -6.41 -11.65 -12.17
N THR A 171 -7.35 -10.78 -11.86
CA THR A 171 -7.31 -9.38 -12.25
C THR A 171 -6.10 -8.65 -11.64
N TRP A 172 -5.81 -8.90 -10.36
CA TRP A 172 -4.63 -8.34 -9.70
C TRP A 172 -3.33 -8.78 -10.37
N ARG A 173 -3.21 -10.06 -10.74
CA ARG A 173 -2.09 -10.60 -11.53
C ARG A 173 -1.94 -9.90 -12.88
N CYS A 174 -3.05 -9.67 -13.58
CA CYS A 174 -3.01 -8.95 -14.86
C CYS A 174 -2.41 -7.55 -14.71
N TYR A 175 -2.83 -6.78 -13.70
CA TYR A 175 -2.30 -5.45 -13.43
C TYR A 175 -0.81 -5.46 -13.12
N LEU A 176 -0.37 -6.31 -12.21
CA LEU A 176 1.04 -6.38 -11.78
C LEU A 176 1.94 -6.86 -12.91
N SER A 177 1.53 -7.92 -13.63
CA SER A 177 2.30 -8.44 -14.77
C SER A 177 2.40 -7.42 -15.90
N ALA A 178 1.33 -6.67 -16.19
CA ALA A 178 1.35 -5.60 -17.19
C ALA A 178 2.29 -4.44 -16.80
N ALA A 179 2.48 -4.21 -15.49
CA ALA A 179 3.43 -3.23 -14.97
C ALA A 179 4.88 -3.76 -14.89
N GLY A 180 5.14 -5.00 -15.32
CA GLY A 180 6.50 -5.58 -15.37
C GLY A 180 6.90 -6.37 -14.12
N PHE A 181 5.98 -6.64 -13.21
CA PHE A 181 6.25 -7.44 -12.02
C PHE A 181 6.05 -8.94 -12.27
N THR A 182 6.86 -9.76 -11.58
CA THR A 182 6.73 -11.23 -11.54
C THR A 182 6.28 -11.67 -10.16
N GLU A 183 5.21 -12.47 -10.09
CA GLU A 183 4.70 -13.00 -8.82
C GLU A 183 5.71 -13.92 -8.14
N LEU A 184 5.94 -13.70 -6.85
CA LEU A 184 6.75 -14.56 -5.99
C LEU A 184 5.87 -15.46 -5.12
N THR A 185 4.83 -14.89 -4.52
CA THR A 185 3.84 -15.60 -3.71
C THR A 185 2.58 -14.79 -3.52
N HIS A 186 1.51 -15.45 -3.12
CA HIS A 186 0.30 -14.83 -2.60
C HIS A 186 -0.32 -15.69 -1.49
N TYR A 187 -1.14 -15.08 -0.66
CA TYR A 187 -1.91 -15.75 0.37
C TYR A 187 -3.13 -14.92 0.78
N TYR A 188 -4.04 -15.56 1.48
CA TYR A 188 -5.25 -14.91 1.98
C TYR A 188 -5.21 -14.80 3.50
N ARG A 189 -5.88 -13.77 4.05
CA ARG A 189 -5.91 -13.45 5.47
C ARG A 189 -7.33 -13.25 6.01
N PRO A 190 -7.56 -13.56 7.32
CA PRO A 190 -6.61 -14.13 8.28
C PRO A 190 -6.26 -15.58 7.95
N PRO A 191 -5.06 -16.08 8.35
CA PRO A 191 -4.66 -17.45 8.08
C PRO A 191 -5.48 -18.46 8.88
N GLY A 192 -5.54 -19.70 8.40
CA GLY A 192 -6.20 -20.81 9.11
C GLY A 192 -7.73 -20.83 9.06
N LEU A 193 -8.36 -19.88 8.38
CA LEU A 193 -9.81 -19.85 8.15
C LEU A 193 -10.17 -20.37 6.75
N PRO A 194 -11.41 -20.83 6.53
CA PRO A 194 -11.94 -21.11 5.20
C PRO A 194 -11.82 -19.88 4.28
N ARG A 195 -11.68 -20.12 2.96
CA ARG A 195 -11.41 -19.05 1.98
C ARG A 195 -12.45 -17.93 1.97
N ASP A 196 -13.72 -18.26 2.15
CA ASP A 196 -14.84 -17.31 2.24
C ASP A 196 -14.78 -16.39 3.49
N GLN A 197 -13.96 -16.75 4.49
CA GLN A 197 -13.69 -15.96 5.69
C GLN A 197 -12.34 -15.23 5.65
N GLN A 198 -11.67 -15.24 4.50
CA GLN A 198 -10.38 -14.58 4.28
C GLN A 198 -10.54 -13.40 3.30
N PRO A 199 -11.03 -12.24 3.77
CA PRO A 199 -11.36 -11.12 2.89
C PRO A 199 -10.15 -10.34 2.34
N TRP A 200 -8.93 -10.68 2.75
CA TRP A 200 -7.72 -9.99 2.31
C TRP A 200 -6.86 -10.86 1.41
N LEU A 201 -6.45 -10.31 0.27
CA LEU A 201 -5.45 -10.87 -0.62
C LEU A 201 -4.13 -10.16 -0.39
N ALA A 202 -3.12 -10.90 0.07
CA ALA A 202 -1.74 -10.43 0.18
C ALA A 202 -0.89 -11.09 -0.91
N SER A 203 0.04 -10.33 -1.50
CA SER A 203 0.91 -10.83 -2.57
C SER A 203 2.27 -10.13 -2.60
N VAL A 204 3.29 -10.85 -3.06
CA VAL A 204 4.67 -10.37 -3.16
C VAL A 204 5.15 -10.54 -4.59
N TRP A 205 5.80 -9.52 -5.11
CA TRP A 205 6.17 -9.38 -6.51
C TRP A 205 7.61 -8.91 -6.69
N ARG A 206 8.29 -9.40 -7.71
CA ARG A 206 9.65 -9.00 -8.12
C ARG A 206 9.59 -8.04 -9.30
N LYS A 207 10.38 -6.94 -9.23
CA LYS A 207 10.73 -6.11 -10.38
C LYS A 207 11.68 -6.82 -11.32
#